data_b33bb1dae0d25d8753029c34a16ec1e6
#
_entry.id   b33bb1dae0d25d8753029c34a16ec1e6
#
_cell.length_a   1.000
_cell.length_b   1.000
_cell.length_c   1.000
_cell.angle_alpha   90.00
_cell.angle_beta   90.00
_cell.angle_gamma   90.00
#
_symmetry.space_group_name_H-M   'P 1'
#
loop_
_entity.id
_entity.type
_entity.pdbx_description
1 polymer ?
#
loop_
_entity_poly.entity_id
_entity_poly.type
_entity_poly.pdbx_seq_one_letter_code
_entity_poly.pdbx_strand_id
1 'polypeptide(L)'
;MERCDFSSISTCLKNQISESNQMNQPDFLYELFEDFMNDPINEDFSMDNGLICRWITGQAKISPKITSYYAKPSNQKKLATTIQRNLLPLMADCNMVIQDIYTLFIQDDTISDTKKQELVSLYKPSDSRLLFLAKVLSFGMERQFIKRDTRNQKLIAGGVLSPIVLDYIMDSEVPKPCRHFLGREEELDELHTLFEENRHIFLYGIAGIGKSELAKAYAKQYRKQYTNILYMEYTGNLYQDIVDMDFIDDPPEISEQERFQRHNRFLRSLKSDTLLIIDNFNVTAT
;
A
#
# COMPACT_ATOMS: atom_id res chain seq x y z
N MET A 1 -12.88 16.63 -11.03
CA MET A 1 -13.61 16.71 -9.75
C MET A 1 -12.79 15.95 -8.73
N GLU A 2 -12.53 16.51 -7.58
CA GLU A 2 -11.71 15.88 -6.54
C GLU A 2 -12.58 14.83 -5.82
N ARG A 3 -12.06 13.60 -5.69
CA ARG A 3 -12.79 12.50 -5.07
C ARG A 3 -12.47 12.41 -3.58
N CYS A 4 -13.46 12.07 -2.78
CA CYS A 4 -13.28 11.83 -1.36
C CYS A 4 -12.70 10.42 -1.14
N ASP A 5 -11.38 10.29 -1.31
CA ASP A 5 -10.61 9.08 -1.07
C ASP A 5 -9.53 9.32 0.00
N PHE A 6 -8.83 8.26 0.41
CA PHE A 6 -7.79 8.36 1.43
C PHE A 6 -6.70 9.37 1.09
N SER A 7 -6.26 9.42 -0.17
CA SER A 7 -5.22 10.35 -0.62
C SER A 7 -5.65 11.81 -0.45
N SER A 8 -6.87 12.16 -0.87
CA SER A 8 -7.39 13.52 -0.76
C SER A 8 -7.62 13.92 0.70
N ILE A 9 -8.16 13.01 1.53
CA ILE A 9 -8.40 13.27 2.96
C ILE A 9 -7.08 13.41 3.72
N SER A 10 -6.12 12.51 3.51
CA SER A 10 -4.81 12.56 4.19
C SER A 10 -4.01 13.79 3.79
N THR A 11 -4.10 14.22 2.53
CA THR A 11 -3.49 15.46 2.05
C THR A 11 -4.13 16.68 2.73
N CYS A 12 -5.46 16.71 2.84
CA CYS A 12 -6.18 17.77 3.55
C CYS A 12 -5.75 17.86 5.02
N LEU A 13 -5.72 16.73 5.74
CA LEU A 13 -5.25 16.65 7.12
C LEU A 13 -3.80 17.15 7.26
N LYS A 14 -2.91 16.67 6.40
CA LYS A 14 -1.48 17.02 6.47
C LYS A 14 -1.22 18.50 6.20
N ASN A 15 -1.93 19.10 5.23
CA ASN A 15 -1.75 20.51 4.87
C ASN A 15 -2.19 21.49 5.97
N GLN A 16 -2.98 21.04 6.93
CA GLN A 16 -3.42 21.84 8.06
C GLN A 16 -2.49 21.75 9.29
N ILE A 17 -1.48 20.88 9.23
CA ILE A 17 -0.44 20.87 10.26
C ILE A 17 0.34 22.18 10.16
N SER A 18 0.46 22.88 11.30
CA SER A 18 1.11 24.19 11.35
C SER A 18 2.58 24.10 10.92
N GLU A 19 3.13 25.19 10.35
CA GLU A 19 4.52 25.23 9.89
C GLU A 19 5.53 24.90 11.00
N SER A 20 5.23 25.25 12.25
CA SER A 20 6.06 24.92 13.41
C SER A 20 6.09 23.44 13.77
N ASN A 21 5.09 22.67 13.32
CA ASN A 21 4.88 21.26 13.63
C ASN A 21 5.00 20.37 12.38
N GLN A 22 5.60 20.87 11.30
CA GLN A 22 5.73 20.10 10.05
C GLN A 22 6.39 18.75 10.31
N MET A 23 5.74 17.71 9.77
CA MET A 23 6.26 16.35 9.80
C MET A 23 6.31 15.77 8.37
N ASN A 24 7.21 14.81 8.15
CA ASN A 24 7.27 14.11 6.87
C ASN A 24 6.05 13.18 6.69
N GLN A 25 5.91 12.60 5.51
CA GLN A 25 4.77 11.73 5.20
C GLN A 25 4.75 10.43 6.03
N PRO A 26 5.88 9.75 6.25
CA PRO A 26 5.94 8.60 7.13
C PRO A 26 5.48 8.91 8.57
N ASP A 27 6.04 9.95 9.20
CA ASP A 27 5.69 10.32 10.56
C ASP A 27 4.20 10.64 10.69
N PHE A 28 3.63 11.36 9.72
CA PHE A 28 2.20 11.64 9.68
C PHE A 28 1.34 10.36 9.70
N LEU A 29 1.69 9.34 8.89
CA LEU A 29 0.92 8.10 8.88
C LEU A 29 1.17 7.23 10.11
N TYR A 30 2.37 7.26 10.69
CA TYR A 30 2.61 6.59 11.97
C TYR A 30 1.75 7.19 13.09
N GLU A 31 1.64 8.51 13.15
CA GLU A 31 0.77 9.19 14.12
C GLU A 31 -0.72 8.92 13.84
N LEU A 32 -1.12 8.88 12.58
CA LEU A 32 -2.52 8.60 12.19
C LEU A 32 -2.94 7.17 12.53
N PHE A 33 -2.06 6.19 12.35
CA PHE A 33 -2.33 4.77 12.55
C PHE A 33 -1.70 4.17 13.79
N GLU A 34 -1.36 4.99 14.78
CA GLU A 34 -0.72 4.55 16.00
C GLU A 34 -1.48 3.42 16.70
N ASP A 35 -2.81 3.52 16.78
CA ASP A 35 -3.65 2.49 17.40
C ASP A 35 -3.67 1.16 16.63
N PHE A 36 -3.54 1.21 15.30
CA PHE A 36 -3.36 0.02 14.46
C PHE A 36 -1.99 -0.61 14.68
N MET A 37 -0.94 0.19 14.73
CA MET A 37 0.44 -0.29 14.88
C MET A 37 0.71 -0.88 16.27
N ASN A 38 0.02 -0.37 17.28
CA ASN A 38 0.14 -0.83 18.67
C ASN A 38 -0.81 -2.00 19.02
N ASP A 39 -1.70 -2.40 18.10
CA ASP A 39 -2.59 -3.54 18.33
C ASP A 39 -1.78 -4.85 18.17
N PRO A 40 -1.78 -5.76 19.17
CA PRO A 40 -1.02 -7.01 19.13
C PRO A 40 -1.30 -7.89 17.89
N ILE A 41 -2.51 -7.79 17.33
CA ILE A 41 -2.88 -8.53 16.10
C ILE A 41 -2.04 -8.07 14.90
N ASN A 42 -1.47 -6.88 14.96
CA ASN A 42 -0.70 -6.26 13.88
C ASN A 42 0.81 -6.19 14.18
N GLU A 43 1.31 -6.91 15.18
CA GLU A 43 2.71 -6.87 15.63
C GLU A 43 3.70 -7.12 14.48
N ASP A 44 3.35 -7.98 13.53
CA ASP A 44 4.17 -8.29 12.35
C ASP A 44 4.02 -7.28 11.21
N PHE A 45 3.12 -6.30 11.32
CA PHE A 45 2.88 -5.32 10.28
C PHE A 45 3.90 -4.17 10.35
N SER A 46 4.41 -3.78 9.19
CA SER A 46 5.23 -2.57 9.09
C SER A 46 4.95 -1.81 7.82
N MET A 47 4.97 -0.51 7.94
CA MET A 47 4.84 0.40 6.81
C MET A 47 6.22 0.71 6.20
N ASP A 48 6.37 0.44 4.91
CA ASP A 48 7.54 0.92 4.15
C ASP A 48 7.35 2.39 3.77
N ASN A 49 8.40 3.20 3.92
CA ASN A 49 8.32 4.64 3.64
C ASN A 49 7.95 4.97 2.19
N GLY A 50 8.40 4.15 1.23
CA GLY A 50 8.04 4.31 -0.17
C GLY A 50 6.57 4.00 -0.42
N LEU A 51 6.02 3.00 0.25
CA LEU A 51 4.61 2.63 0.19
C LEU A 51 3.72 3.72 0.84
N ILE A 52 4.14 4.25 2.00
CA ILE A 52 3.49 5.37 2.68
C ILE A 52 3.34 6.57 1.75
N CYS A 53 4.44 6.99 1.10
CA CYS A 53 4.40 8.10 0.15
C CYS A 53 3.40 7.86 -0.98
N ARG A 54 3.32 6.64 -1.50
CA ARG A 54 2.37 6.27 -2.56
C ARG A 54 0.92 6.27 -2.08
N TRP A 55 0.65 5.85 -0.85
CA TRP A 55 -0.70 5.93 -0.28
C TRP A 55 -1.20 7.38 -0.17
N ILE A 56 -0.38 8.28 0.38
CA ILE A 56 -0.72 9.70 0.53
C ILE A 56 -0.88 10.39 -0.83
N THR A 57 -0.02 10.07 -1.80
CA THR A 57 -0.11 10.67 -3.14
C THR A 57 -1.18 10.04 -4.02
N GLY A 58 -1.82 8.96 -3.57
CA GLY A 58 -2.83 8.22 -4.32
C GLY A 58 -2.26 7.38 -5.46
N GLN A 59 -0.97 7.03 -5.39
CA GLN A 59 -0.31 6.17 -6.37
C GLN A 59 -0.41 4.69 -6.01
N ALA A 60 -0.83 4.35 -4.79
CA ALA A 60 -1.16 3.01 -4.35
C ALA A 60 -2.42 3.00 -3.49
N LYS A 61 -3.13 1.88 -3.46
CA LYS A 61 -4.20 1.64 -2.47
C LYS A 61 -3.55 1.39 -1.11
N ILE A 62 -4.24 1.83 -0.07
CA ILE A 62 -3.84 1.52 1.30
C ILE A 62 -3.97 0.01 1.56
N SER A 63 -3.10 -0.52 2.43
CA SER A 63 -3.08 -1.95 2.74
C SER A 63 -4.47 -2.49 3.12
N PRO A 64 -4.90 -3.62 2.55
CA PRO A 64 -6.15 -4.29 2.94
C PRO A 64 -6.22 -4.60 4.44
N LYS A 65 -5.08 -4.85 5.08
CA LYS A 65 -5.00 -5.10 6.53
C LYS A 65 -5.42 -3.87 7.32
N ILE A 66 -4.98 -2.68 6.93
CA ILE A 66 -5.38 -1.39 7.53
C ILE A 66 -6.87 -1.12 7.24
N THR A 67 -7.29 -1.26 5.99
CA THR A 67 -8.69 -1.03 5.58
C THR A 67 -9.65 -1.94 6.35
N SER A 68 -9.37 -3.24 6.43
CA SER A 68 -10.18 -4.21 7.16
C SER A 68 -10.21 -3.95 8.68
N TYR A 69 -9.11 -3.45 9.23
CA TYR A 69 -9.06 -3.07 10.64
C TYR A 69 -10.01 -1.91 10.95
N TYR A 70 -9.95 -0.83 10.16
CA TYR A 70 -10.80 0.35 10.35
C TYR A 70 -12.22 0.21 9.77
N ALA A 71 -12.54 -0.86 9.07
CA ALA A 71 -13.93 -1.20 8.73
C ALA A 71 -14.78 -1.49 9.99
N LYS A 72 -14.15 -1.88 11.11
CA LYS A 72 -14.84 -2.18 12.38
C LYS A 72 -15.22 -0.90 13.12
N PRO A 73 -16.51 -0.73 13.56
CA PRO A 73 -16.93 0.48 14.28
C PRO A 73 -16.17 0.78 15.57
N SER A 74 -15.70 -0.27 16.29
CA SER A 74 -14.84 -0.10 17.46
C SER A 74 -13.51 0.58 17.13
N ASN A 75 -12.91 0.21 15.99
CA ASN A 75 -11.61 0.73 15.58
C ASN A 75 -11.73 2.12 14.95
N GLN A 76 -12.88 2.46 14.35
CA GLN A 76 -13.19 3.83 13.95
C GLN A 76 -13.25 4.78 15.14
N LYS A 77 -13.76 4.32 16.30
CA LYS A 77 -13.71 5.11 17.53
C LYS A 77 -12.28 5.29 18.06
N LYS A 78 -11.45 4.23 17.99
CA LYS A 78 -10.02 4.34 18.32
C LYS A 78 -9.33 5.35 17.40
N LEU A 79 -9.54 5.26 16.09
CA LEU A 79 -9.02 6.22 15.11
C LEU A 79 -9.41 7.67 15.44
N ALA A 80 -10.68 7.91 15.80
CA ALA A 80 -11.13 9.23 16.21
C ALA A 80 -10.35 9.76 17.43
N THR A 81 -10.10 8.89 18.42
CA THR A 81 -9.31 9.23 19.61
C THR A 81 -7.84 9.49 19.25
N THR A 82 -7.27 8.68 18.38
CA THR A 82 -5.87 8.85 17.89
C THR A 82 -5.70 10.16 17.13
N ILE A 83 -6.61 10.50 16.24
CA ILE A 83 -6.61 11.80 15.55
C ILE A 83 -6.71 12.95 16.55
N GLN A 84 -7.59 12.85 17.54
CA GLN A 84 -7.75 13.87 18.58
C GLN A 84 -6.47 14.08 19.40
N ARG A 85 -5.79 12.99 19.73
CA ARG A 85 -4.60 13.03 20.58
C ARG A 85 -3.35 13.46 19.82
N ASN A 86 -3.14 12.90 18.62
CA ASN A 86 -1.86 12.99 17.92
C ASN A 86 -1.82 14.08 16.85
N LEU A 87 -2.93 14.33 16.16
CA LEU A 87 -2.93 15.22 15.00
C LEU A 87 -3.57 16.58 15.27
N LEU A 88 -4.72 16.63 15.97
CA LEU A 88 -5.40 17.91 16.18
C LEU A 88 -4.57 18.95 16.93
N PRO A 89 -3.75 18.60 17.94
CA PRO A 89 -2.88 19.58 18.62
C PRO A 89 -1.81 20.20 17.71
N LEU A 90 -1.51 19.55 16.58
CA LEU A 90 -0.51 19.99 15.61
C LEU A 90 -1.09 20.90 14.53
N MET A 91 -2.43 20.97 14.42
CA MET A 91 -3.14 21.70 13.38
C MET A 91 -3.33 23.17 13.75
N ALA A 92 -3.28 24.04 12.74
CA ALA A 92 -3.54 25.46 12.92
C ALA A 92 -5.03 25.75 13.24
N ASP A 93 -5.96 25.06 12.58
CA ASP A 93 -7.40 25.16 12.81
C ASP A 93 -8.10 23.79 12.56
N CYS A 94 -8.43 23.13 13.67
CA CYS A 94 -9.10 21.84 13.65
C CYS A 94 -10.52 21.88 13.04
N ASN A 95 -11.25 22.97 13.23
CA ASN A 95 -12.61 23.11 12.72
C ASN A 95 -12.59 23.29 11.19
N MET A 96 -11.65 24.06 10.69
CA MET A 96 -11.47 24.27 9.25
C MET A 96 -11.17 22.95 8.53
N VAL A 97 -10.28 22.14 9.07
CA VAL A 97 -9.96 20.81 8.53
C VAL A 97 -11.20 19.92 8.39
N ILE A 98 -11.98 19.82 9.46
CA ILE A 98 -13.19 18.97 9.45
C ILE A 98 -14.23 19.53 8.47
N GLN A 99 -14.30 20.85 8.32
CA GLN A 99 -15.17 21.52 7.35
C GLN A 99 -14.72 21.23 5.90
N ASP A 100 -13.43 21.27 5.63
CA ASP A 100 -12.87 21.00 4.30
C ASP A 100 -13.15 19.55 3.88
N ILE A 101 -12.95 18.60 4.80
CA ILE A 101 -13.26 17.17 4.57
C ILE A 101 -14.75 16.94 4.42
N TYR A 102 -15.59 17.63 5.17
CA TYR A 102 -17.03 17.59 4.98
C TYR A 102 -17.41 18.08 3.58
N THR A 103 -16.85 19.19 3.13
CA THR A 103 -17.10 19.76 1.80
C THR A 103 -16.65 18.80 0.70
N LEU A 104 -15.46 18.24 0.81
CA LEU A 104 -14.94 17.23 -0.11
C LEU A 104 -15.88 16.02 -0.18
N PHE A 105 -16.36 15.52 0.97
CA PHE A 105 -17.27 14.39 1.04
C PHE A 105 -18.63 14.65 0.39
N ILE A 106 -19.21 15.83 0.59
CA ILE A 106 -20.52 16.21 0.02
C ILE A 106 -20.45 16.45 -1.46
N GLN A 107 -19.36 17.05 -1.94
CA GLN A 107 -19.17 17.39 -3.36
C GLN A 107 -18.80 16.20 -4.25
N ASP A 108 -18.45 15.05 -3.66
CA ASP A 108 -18.15 13.85 -4.45
C ASP A 108 -19.45 13.20 -4.96
N ASP A 109 -19.77 13.40 -6.25
CA ASP A 109 -20.97 12.88 -6.91
C ASP A 109 -20.95 11.35 -7.05
N THR A 110 -19.82 10.70 -6.82
CA THR A 110 -19.71 9.23 -6.88
C THR A 110 -20.13 8.56 -5.59
N ILE A 111 -20.46 9.33 -4.54
CA ILE A 111 -20.98 8.83 -3.26
C ILE A 111 -22.51 8.84 -3.28
N SER A 112 -23.11 7.69 -2.96
CA SER A 112 -24.58 7.58 -2.89
C SER A 112 -25.19 8.50 -1.83
N ASP A 113 -26.38 9.03 -2.12
CA ASP A 113 -27.10 9.91 -1.21
C ASP A 113 -27.37 9.25 0.15
N THR A 114 -27.66 7.95 0.17
CA THR A 114 -27.85 7.17 1.40
C THR A 114 -26.60 7.23 2.28
N LYS A 115 -25.40 7.05 1.69
CA LYS A 115 -24.13 7.11 2.44
C LYS A 115 -23.82 8.52 2.90
N LYS A 116 -24.12 9.53 2.07
CA LYS A 116 -24.00 10.95 2.47
C LYS A 116 -24.88 11.25 3.68
N GLN A 117 -26.16 10.87 3.66
CA GLN A 117 -27.09 11.10 4.76
C GLN A 117 -26.62 10.41 6.06
N GLU A 118 -26.19 9.15 5.97
CA GLU A 118 -25.66 8.39 7.12
C GLU A 118 -24.53 9.16 7.83
N LEU A 119 -23.50 9.57 7.08
CA LEU A 119 -22.31 10.19 7.68
C LEU A 119 -22.54 11.65 8.08
N VAL A 120 -23.34 12.41 7.31
CA VAL A 120 -23.66 13.80 7.62
C VAL A 120 -24.42 13.93 8.94
N SER A 121 -25.22 12.93 9.32
CA SER A 121 -25.89 12.92 10.62
C SER A 121 -24.91 13.02 11.81
N LEU A 122 -23.66 12.52 11.64
CA LEU A 122 -22.60 12.60 12.64
C LEU A 122 -21.85 13.93 12.63
N TYR A 123 -21.89 14.68 11.52
CA TYR A 123 -21.23 15.98 11.44
C TYR A 123 -21.96 17.09 12.19
N LYS A 124 -23.29 17.05 12.23
CA LYS A 124 -24.13 18.10 12.83
C LYS A 124 -23.88 18.30 14.33
N PRO A 125 -23.84 17.25 15.20
CA PRO A 125 -23.47 17.44 16.60
C PRO A 125 -21.95 17.67 16.73
N SER A 126 -21.54 18.69 17.50
CA SER A 126 -20.12 19.01 17.74
C SER A 126 -19.33 17.83 18.27
N ASP A 127 -19.93 17.06 19.18
CA ASP A 127 -19.29 15.94 19.88
C ASP A 127 -19.05 14.71 18.98
N SER A 128 -19.73 14.66 17.84
CA SER A 128 -19.63 13.54 16.87
C SER A 128 -18.73 13.84 15.67
N ARG A 129 -18.19 15.06 15.53
CA ARG A 129 -17.41 15.48 14.37
C ARG A 129 -16.13 14.67 14.17
N LEU A 130 -15.49 14.28 15.27
CA LEU A 130 -14.29 13.41 15.18
C LEU A 130 -14.65 12.00 14.71
N LEU A 131 -15.78 11.47 15.15
CA LEU A 131 -16.25 10.17 14.67
C LEU A 131 -16.68 10.26 13.19
N PHE A 132 -17.27 11.38 12.77
CA PHE A 132 -17.51 11.65 11.35
C PHE A 132 -16.20 11.60 10.57
N LEU A 133 -15.16 12.33 11.01
CA LEU A 133 -13.86 12.36 10.35
C LEU A 133 -13.24 10.94 10.24
N ALA A 134 -13.22 10.18 11.32
CA ALA A 134 -12.69 8.82 11.33
C ALA A 134 -13.46 7.87 10.40
N LYS A 135 -14.80 8.00 10.32
CA LYS A 135 -15.64 7.21 9.43
C LYS A 135 -15.46 7.60 7.96
N VAL A 136 -15.34 8.90 7.66
CA VAL A 136 -15.07 9.36 6.29
C VAL A 136 -13.67 8.92 5.86
N LEU A 137 -12.68 8.94 6.75
CA LEU A 137 -11.33 8.45 6.47
C LEU A 137 -11.34 6.93 6.20
N SER A 138 -12.02 6.13 7.04
CA SER A 138 -12.18 4.68 6.82
C SER A 138 -12.88 4.39 5.48
N PHE A 139 -13.94 5.11 5.17
CA PHE A 139 -14.64 5.01 3.91
C PHE A 139 -13.75 5.43 2.72
N GLY A 140 -12.93 6.45 2.88
CA GLY A 140 -11.95 6.89 1.88
C GLY A 140 -10.86 5.85 1.60
N MET A 141 -10.46 5.06 2.62
CA MET A 141 -9.54 3.94 2.44
C MET A 141 -10.13 2.84 1.55
N GLU A 142 -11.40 2.48 1.76
CA GLU A 142 -12.12 1.48 0.95
C GLU A 142 -12.26 1.93 -0.51
N ARG A 143 -12.40 3.24 -0.73
CA ARG A 143 -12.67 3.84 -2.03
C ARG A 143 -11.45 4.42 -2.72
N GLN A 144 -10.27 4.20 -2.22
CA GLN A 144 -9.07 4.83 -2.75
C GLN A 144 -8.91 4.54 -4.26
N PHE A 145 -8.87 5.61 -5.05
CA PHE A 145 -8.59 5.57 -6.48
C PHE A 145 -7.10 5.78 -6.71
N ILE A 146 -6.52 4.99 -7.61
CA ILE A 146 -5.13 5.18 -7.98
C ILE A 146 -5.05 6.34 -8.97
N LYS A 147 -4.34 7.40 -8.57
CA LYS A 147 -4.03 8.54 -9.45
C LYS A 147 -2.93 8.09 -10.41
N ARG A 148 -3.29 7.90 -11.67
CA ARG A 148 -2.33 7.51 -12.71
C ARG A 148 -1.34 8.66 -12.95
N ASP A 149 -0.05 8.36 -12.87
CA ASP A 149 0.99 9.31 -13.24
C ASP A 149 0.84 9.69 -14.73
N THR A 150 0.89 10.99 -15.03
CA THR A 150 0.78 11.51 -16.40
C THR A 150 1.85 10.93 -17.32
N ARG A 151 3.03 10.60 -16.81
CA ARG A 151 4.09 9.92 -17.55
C ARG A 151 3.66 8.52 -17.98
N ASN A 152 3.06 7.78 -17.06
CA ASN A 152 2.60 6.42 -17.30
C ASN A 152 1.38 6.40 -18.22
N GLN A 153 0.49 7.39 -18.13
CA GLN A 153 -0.62 7.55 -19.07
C GLN A 153 -0.12 7.75 -20.52
N LYS A 154 0.95 8.52 -20.73
CA LYS A 154 1.58 8.68 -22.03
C LYS A 154 2.19 7.36 -22.55
N LEU A 155 2.78 6.56 -21.68
CA LEU A 155 3.32 5.24 -22.03
C LEU A 155 2.21 4.24 -22.39
N ILE A 156 1.07 4.30 -21.71
CA ILE A 156 -0.13 3.50 -22.08
C ILE A 156 -0.67 3.93 -23.43
N ALA A 157 -0.87 5.23 -23.63
CA ALA A 157 -1.36 5.77 -24.90
C ALA A 157 -0.42 5.47 -26.07
N GLY A 158 0.89 5.38 -25.80
CA GLY A 158 1.91 4.95 -26.75
C GLY A 158 2.01 3.43 -26.99
N GLY A 159 1.15 2.64 -26.32
CA GLY A 159 1.16 1.17 -26.43
C GLY A 159 2.36 0.48 -25.77
N VAL A 160 3.15 1.21 -24.99
CA VAL A 160 4.38 0.71 -24.33
C VAL A 160 4.06 -0.06 -23.05
N LEU A 161 2.98 0.36 -22.34
CA LEU A 161 2.50 -0.31 -21.12
C LEU A 161 1.00 -0.60 -21.24
N SER A 162 0.57 -1.78 -20.78
CA SER A 162 -0.86 -2.04 -20.64
C SER A 162 -1.41 -1.34 -19.38
N PRO A 163 -2.69 -0.94 -19.35
CA PRO A 163 -3.32 -0.39 -18.15
C PRO A 163 -3.18 -1.30 -16.92
N ILE A 164 -3.22 -2.61 -17.13
CA ILE A 164 -3.09 -3.64 -16.09
C ILE A 164 -1.76 -3.54 -15.36
N VAL A 165 -0.65 -3.27 -16.08
CA VAL A 165 0.69 -3.15 -15.48
C VAL A 165 0.79 -2.02 -14.49
N LEU A 166 0.09 -0.91 -14.73
CA LEU A 166 0.16 0.26 -13.87
C LEU A 166 -0.60 0.10 -12.56
N ASP A 167 -1.70 -0.62 -12.60
CA ASP A 167 -2.52 -0.82 -11.41
C ASP A 167 -1.86 -1.83 -10.46
N TYR A 168 -1.01 -2.71 -10.99
CA TYR A 168 -0.40 -3.81 -10.26
C TYR A 168 0.95 -3.50 -9.58
N ILE A 169 1.67 -2.59 -10.12
CA ILE A 169 3.03 -2.18 -9.70
C ILE A 169 3.11 -1.84 -8.19
N MET A 170 1.99 -1.76 -7.50
CA MET A 170 1.89 -1.04 -6.25
C MET A 170 1.68 -1.88 -4.99
N ASP A 171 1.44 -3.19 -5.08
CA ASP A 171 0.96 -3.95 -3.91
C ASP A 171 1.77 -5.20 -3.51
N SER A 172 2.91 -5.48 -4.10
CA SER A 172 3.70 -6.62 -3.63
C SER A 172 4.42 -6.29 -2.32
N GLU A 173 3.96 -6.85 -1.22
CA GLU A 173 4.68 -6.81 0.05
C GLU A 173 5.82 -7.83 0.02
N VAL A 174 7.06 -7.35 -0.11
CA VAL A 174 8.24 -8.21 0.12
C VAL A 174 8.33 -8.46 1.62
N PRO A 175 8.33 -9.72 2.08
CA PRO A 175 8.53 -10.03 3.48
C PRO A 175 9.83 -9.44 4.00
N LYS A 176 9.82 -8.97 5.25
CA LYS A 176 11.04 -8.41 5.85
C LYS A 176 12.07 -9.49 6.12
N PRO A 177 13.35 -9.17 5.96
CA PRO A 177 14.41 -10.02 6.50
C PRO A 177 14.29 -10.11 8.03
N CYS A 178 14.79 -11.21 8.61
CA CYS A 178 14.78 -11.40 10.06
C CYS A 178 15.52 -10.26 10.79
N ARG A 179 15.12 -10.00 12.04
CA ARG A 179 15.69 -8.91 12.86
C ARG A 179 17.21 -9.04 13.09
N HIS A 180 17.73 -10.24 12.97
CA HIS A 180 19.15 -10.57 13.21
C HIS A 180 19.93 -10.86 11.92
N PHE A 181 19.46 -10.33 10.78
CA PHE A 181 20.21 -10.42 9.54
C PHE A 181 21.41 -9.47 9.60
N LEU A 182 22.59 -10.02 9.84
CA LEU A 182 23.85 -9.28 10.03
C LEU A 182 25.01 -10.01 9.32
N GLY A 183 26.02 -9.26 8.91
CA GLY A 183 27.31 -9.79 8.45
C GLY A 183 27.29 -10.47 7.09
N ARG A 184 26.40 -10.03 6.18
CA ARG A 184 26.30 -10.54 4.80
C ARG A 184 26.32 -9.42 3.76
N GLU A 185 26.99 -8.34 4.11
CA GLU A 185 27.11 -7.16 3.25
C GLU A 185 27.86 -7.49 1.95
N GLU A 186 28.92 -8.31 2.04
CA GLU A 186 29.71 -8.74 0.87
C GLU A 186 28.86 -9.55 -0.11
N GLU A 187 28.02 -10.48 0.37
CA GLU A 187 27.14 -11.27 -0.48
C GLU A 187 26.01 -10.42 -1.10
N LEU A 188 25.55 -9.37 -0.41
CA LEU A 188 24.58 -8.43 -0.98
C LEU A 188 25.19 -7.60 -2.10
N ASP A 189 26.43 -7.15 -1.95
CA ASP A 189 27.15 -6.39 -2.95
C ASP A 189 27.55 -7.26 -4.15
N GLU A 190 27.95 -8.52 -3.90
CA GLU A 190 28.21 -9.51 -4.95
C GLU A 190 26.93 -9.78 -5.75
N LEU A 191 25.81 -10.02 -5.07
CA LEU A 191 24.51 -10.23 -5.71
C LEU A 191 24.09 -9.03 -6.55
N HIS A 192 24.38 -7.82 -6.06
CA HIS A 192 24.10 -6.59 -6.81
C HIS A 192 24.96 -6.49 -8.09
N THR A 193 26.23 -6.75 -7.98
CA THR A 193 27.16 -6.78 -9.13
C THR A 193 26.72 -7.82 -10.16
N LEU A 194 26.29 -9.01 -9.71
CA LEU A 194 25.78 -10.05 -10.61
C LEU A 194 24.53 -9.60 -11.38
N PHE A 195 23.67 -8.77 -10.81
CA PHE A 195 22.48 -8.24 -11.49
C PHE A 195 22.82 -7.17 -12.55
N GLU A 196 24.00 -6.55 -12.51
CA GLU A 196 24.43 -5.63 -13.58
C GLU A 196 24.66 -6.39 -14.90
N GLU A 197 25.12 -7.64 -14.81
CA GLU A 197 25.45 -8.47 -15.98
C GLU A 197 24.39 -9.52 -16.32
N ASN A 198 23.57 -9.92 -15.34
CA ASN A 198 22.65 -11.04 -15.46
C ASN A 198 21.20 -10.64 -15.18
N ARG A 199 20.27 -11.15 -15.97
CA ARG A 199 18.83 -10.93 -15.76
C ARG A 199 18.21 -11.93 -14.79
N HIS A 200 18.86 -13.07 -14.57
CA HIS A 200 18.37 -14.16 -13.72
C HIS A 200 19.49 -14.66 -12.86
N ILE A 201 19.24 -14.77 -11.56
CA ILE A 201 20.19 -15.29 -10.59
C ILE A 201 19.51 -16.38 -9.78
N PHE A 202 20.19 -17.51 -9.60
CA PHE A 202 19.73 -18.60 -8.75
C PHE A 202 20.55 -18.65 -7.47
N LEU A 203 19.90 -18.41 -6.32
CA LEU A 203 20.49 -18.62 -5.03
C LEU A 203 20.32 -20.10 -4.62
N TYR A 204 21.41 -20.84 -4.59
CA TYR A 204 21.39 -22.25 -4.19
C TYR A 204 22.28 -22.49 -2.96
N GLY A 205 22.02 -23.55 -2.23
CA GLY A 205 22.75 -23.91 -1.02
C GLY A 205 21.91 -24.77 -0.09
N ILE A 206 22.51 -25.24 0.99
CA ILE A 206 21.84 -26.09 1.99
C ILE A 206 20.64 -25.39 2.63
N ALA A 207 19.70 -26.19 3.14
CA ALA A 207 18.56 -25.66 3.89
C ALA A 207 19.05 -24.89 5.11
N GLY A 208 18.39 -23.76 5.43
CA GLY A 208 18.71 -22.95 6.60
C GLY A 208 19.90 -22.00 6.44
N ILE A 209 20.66 -21.99 5.32
CA ILE A 209 21.79 -21.09 5.11
C ILE A 209 21.39 -19.60 4.98
N GLY A 210 20.08 -19.30 4.89
CA GLY A 210 19.57 -17.93 4.83
C GLY A 210 19.37 -17.37 3.43
N LYS A 211 19.15 -18.21 2.40
CA LYS A 211 18.88 -17.76 1.01
C LYS A 211 17.70 -16.81 0.92
N SER A 212 16.56 -17.19 1.51
CA SER A 212 15.35 -16.36 1.52
C SER A 212 15.58 -15.04 2.26
N GLU A 213 16.31 -15.07 3.36
CA GLU A 213 16.66 -13.87 4.12
C GLU A 213 17.61 -12.95 3.35
N LEU A 214 18.56 -13.51 2.59
CA LEU A 214 19.44 -12.74 1.71
C LEU A 214 18.64 -12.06 0.59
N ALA A 215 17.70 -12.78 -0.04
CA ALA A 215 16.84 -12.21 -1.08
C ALA A 215 15.95 -11.07 -0.54
N LYS A 216 15.36 -11.25 0.65
CA LYS A 216 14.56 -10.21 1.33
C LYS A 216 15.42 -8.99 1.71
N ALA A 217 16.63 -9.22 2.21
CA ALA A 217 17.57 -8.15 2.56
C ALA A 217 18.03 -7.38 1.32
N TYR A 218 18.32 -8.08 0.23
CA TYR A 218 18.64 -7.48 -1.06
C TYR A 218 17.50 -6.58 -1.56
N ALA A 219 16.27 -7.09 -1.58
CA ALA A 219 15.10 -6.33 -1.98
C ALA A 219 14.92 -5.05 -1.14
N LYS A 220 15.17 -5.13 0.17
CA LYS A 220 15.10 -3.98 1.08
C LYS A 220 16.22 -2.98 0.82
N GLN A 221 17.47 -3.43 0.69
CA GLN A 221 18.65 -2.56 0.53
C GLN A 221 18.61 -1.81 -0.79
N TYR A 222 18.28 -2.52 -1.88
CA TYR A 222 18.29 -1.97 -3.24
C TYR A 222 16.90 -1.55 -3.74
N ARG A 223 15.92 -1.40 -2.85
CA ARG A 223 14.52 -1.03 -3.18
C ARG A 223 14.41 0.17 -4.13
N LYS A 224 15.26 1.17 -3.97
CA LYS A 224 15.22 2.41 -4.76
C LYS A 224 15.65 2.25 -6.22
N GLN A 225 16.32 1.17 -6.55
CA GLN A 225 16.79 0.90 -7.90
C GLN A 225 15.74 0.25 -8.80
N TYR A 226 14.69 -0.31 -8.17
CA TYR A 226 13.61 -0.99 -8.86
C TYR A 226 12.32 -0.17 -8.81
N THR A 227 11.64 -0.06 -9.94
CA THR A 227 10.28 0.49 -10.01
C THR A 227 9.33 -0.41 -9.22
N ASN A 228 9.50 -1.73 -9.38
CA ASN A 228 8.69 -2.74 -8.71
C ASN A 228 9.55 -3.82 -8.11
N ILE A 229 9.06 -4.38 -6.98
CA ILE A 229 9.58 -5.63 -6.44
C ILE A 229 8.39 -6.55 -6.20
N LEU A 230 8.45 -7.75 -6.76
CA LEU A 230 7.47 -8.80 -6.61
C LEU A 230 8.09 -9.95 -5.83
N TYR A 231 7.37 -10.45 -4.83
CA TYR A 231 7.78 -11.62 -4.06
C TYR A 231 6.72 -12.70 -4.19
N MET A 232 7.13 -13.86 -4.64
CA MET A 232 6.25 -15.02 -4.80
C MET A 232 6.88 -16.22 -4.11
N GLU A 233 6.11 -16.91 -3.28
CA GLU A 233 6.49 -18.17 -2.66
C GLU A 233 6.05 -19.32 -3.59
N TYR A 234 7.01 -20.12 -4.04
CA TYR A 234 6.72 -21.27 -4.89
C TYR A 234 6.24 -22.45 -4.05
N THR A 235 5.03 -22.96 -4.35
CA THR A 235 4.39 -24.06 -3.61
C THR A 235 4.54 -25.41 -4.30
N GLY A 236 5.16 -25.48 -5.47
CA GLY A 236 5.26 -26.68 -6.32
C GLY A 236 4.35 -26.62 -7.54
N ASN A 237 3.43 -25.67 -7.59
CA ASN A 237 2.51 -25.49 -8.71
C ASN A 237 2.50 -24.03 -9.18
N LEU A 238 3.39 -23.71 -10.14
CA LEU A 238 3.54 -22.35 -10.64
C LEU A 238 2.24 -21.75 -11.23
N TYR A 239 1.38 -22.59 -11.80
CA TYR A 239 0.07 -22.14 -12.31
C TYR A 239 -0.77 -21.57 -11.14
N GLN A 240 -0.87 -22.33 -10.06
CA GLN A 240 -1.64 -21.93 -8.89
C GLN A 240 -1.00 -20.73 -8.21
N ASP A 241 0.31 -20.72 -8.07
CA ASP A 241 1.05 -19.58 -7.46
C ASP A 241 0.80 -18.27 -8.23
N ILE A 242 0.69 -18.36 -9.57
CA ILE A 242 0.35 -17.19 -10.40
C ILE A 242 -1.13 -16.82 -10.24
N VAL A 243 -2.05 -17.79 -10.12
CA VAL A 243 -3.48 -17.52 -9.88
C VAL A 243 -3.69 -16.85 -8.53
N ASP A 244 -2.95 -17.29 -7.52
CA ASP A 244 -3.09 -16.83 -6.12
C ASP A 244 -2.37 -15.50 -5.85
N MET A 245 -1.68 -14.93 -6.84
CA MET A 245 -1.14 -13.58 -6.70
C MET A 245 -2.27 -12.57 -6.47
N ASP A 246 -2.10 -11.71 -5.47
CA ASP A 246 -3.07 -10.66 -5.16
C ASP A 246 -3.03 -9.53 -6.20
N PHE A 247 -4.01 -9.51 -7.07
CA PHE A 247 -4.24 -8.42 -8.00
C PHE A 247 -5.45 -7.59 -7.56
N ILE A 248 -5.23 -6.32 -7.25
CA ILE A 248 -6.28 -5.39 -6.79
C ILE A 248 -7.44 -5.29 -7.77
N ASP A 249 -7.16 -5.40 -9.06
CA ASP A 249 -8.15 -5.21 -10.13
C ASP A 249 -8.82 -6.52 -10.57
N ASP A 250 -8.60 -7.61 -9.86
CA ASP A 250 -9.32 -8.84 -10.15
C ASP A 250 -10.78 -8.70 -9.72
N PRO A 251 -11.74 -8.89 -10.65
CA PRO A 251 -13.14 -8.94 -10.28
C PRO A 251 -13.38 -10.09 -9.29
N PRO A 252 -14.26 -9.90 -8.27
CA PRO A 252 -14.51 -10.92 -7.25
C PRO A 252 -14.96 -12.30 -7.79
N GLU A 253 -15.59 -12.31 -8.97
CA GLU A 253 -16.17 -13.52 -9.59
C GLU A 253 -15.37 -13.98 -10.81
N ILE A 254 -14.11 -13.59 -10.96
CA ILE A 254 -13.27 -13.99 -12.08
C ILE A 254 -12.92 -15.48 -11.98
N SER A 255 -12.98 -16.22 -13.10
CA SER A 255 -12.55 -17.61 -13.14
C SER A 255 -11.02 -17.72 -12.96
N GLU A 256 -10.55 -18.86 -12.41
CA GLU A 256 -9.10 -19.13 -12.26
C GLU A 256 -8.35 -19.01 -13.59
N GLN A 257 -8.94 -19.49 -14.68
CA GLN A 257 -8.32 -19.42 -16.00
C GLN A 257 -8.15 -17.97 -16.48
N GLU A 258 -9.16 -17.13 -16.29
CA GLU A 258 -9.07 -15.72 -16.64
C GLU A 258 -8.09 -14.97 -15.73
N ARG A 259 -8.08 -15.31 -14.41
CA ARG A 259 -7.14 -14.78 -13.44
C ARG A 259 -5.71 -15.11 -13.86
N PHE A 260 -5.42 -16.38 -14.16
CA PHE A 260 -4.13 -16.80 -14.68
C PHE A 260 -3.71 -16.03 -15.93
N GLN A 261 -4.62 -15.85 -16.91
CA GLN A 261 -4.31 -15.12 -18.14
C GLN A 261 -3.98 -13.66 -17.88
N ARG A 262 -4.69 -13.02 -16.95
CA ARG A 262 -4.42 -11.62 -16.55
C ARG A 262 -3.05 -11.50 -15.88
N HIS A 263 -2.79 -12.33 -14.88
CA HIS A 263 -1.54 -12.35 -14.13
C HIS A 263 -0.35 -12.69 -15.01
N ASN A 264 -0.46 -13.70 -15.85
CA ASN A 264 0.61 -14.06 -16.80
C ASN A 264 0.88 -12.96 -17.83
N ARG A 265 -0.15 -12.26 -18.30
CA ARG A 265 0.03 -11.10 -19.18
C ARG A 265 0.80 -9.98 -18.47
N PHE A 266 0.50 -9.74 -17.21
CA PHE A 266 1.24 -8.80 -16.39
C PHE A 266 2.72 -9.23 -16.26
N LEU A 267 2.99 -10.45 -15.82
CA LEU A 267 4.35 -10.96 -15.66
C LEU A 267 5.17 -10.84 -16.96
N ARG A 268 4.56 -11.09 -18.12
CA ARG A 268 5.20 -10.91 -19.43
C ARG A 268 5.50 -9.45 -19.80
N SER A 269 4.84 -8.51 -19.16
CA SER A 269 5.05 -7.08 -19.42
C SER A 269 6.12 -6.45 -18.53
N LEU A 270 6.63 -7.17 -17.53
CA LEU A 270 7.69 -6.73 -16.64
C LEU A 270 9.00 -6.46 -17.42
N LYS A 271 9.73 -5.47 -16.96
CA LYS A 271 10.97 -5.01 -17.57
C LYS A 271 12.13 -5.08 -16.58
N SER A 272 13.31 -4.66 -17.04
CA SER A 272 14.55 -4.66 -16.26
C SER A 272 14.53 -3.75 -15.01
N ASP A 273 13.53 -2.90 -14.87
CA ASP A 273 13.29 -2.07 -13.69
C ASP A 273 12.46 -2.77 -12.61
N THR A 274 12.18 -4.06 -12.79
CA THR A 274 11.40 -4.88 -11.85
C THR A 274 12.25 -6.04 -11.33
N LEU A 275 12.30 -6.20 -10.02
CA LEU A 275 12.87 -7.37 -9.36
C LEU A 275 11.73 -8.36 -9.04
N LEU A 276 11.82 -9.56 -9.60
CA LEU A 276 10.95 -10.68 -9.26
C LEU A 276 11.73 -11.69 -8.41
N ILE A 277 11.28 -11.93 -7.20
CA ILE A 277 11.82 -12.95 -6.29
C ILE A 277 10.85 -14.13 -6.25
N ILE A 278 11.36 -15.31 -6.60
CA ILE A 278 10.63 -16.58 -6.46
C ILE A 278 11.34 -17.37 -5.37
N ASP A 279 10.74 -17.40 -4.18
CA ASP A 279 11.30 -18.11 -3.03
C ASP A 279 10.82 -19.56 -2.97
N ASN A 280 11.51 -20.39 -2.22
CA ASN A 280 11.19 -21.80 -2.03
C ASN A 280 11.20 -22.65 -3.31
N PHE A 281 11.93 -22.26 -4.36
CA PHE A 281 11.98 -22.96 -5.65
C PHE A 281 12.76 -24.31 -5.59
N ASN A 282 12.70 -24.98 -4.45
CA ASN A 282 13.30 -26.29 -4.16
C ASN A 282 12.27 -27.42 -4.02
N VAL A 283 10.98 -27.09 -4.14
CA VAL A 283 9.91 -28.09 -4.11
C VAL A 283 9.84 -28.76 -5.48
N THR A 284 10.00 -30.07 -5.51
CA THR A 284 9.81 -30.85 -6.75
C THR A 284 8.36 -30.73 -7.20
N ALA A 285 8.16 -30.28 -8.44
CA ALA A 285 6.83 -30.30 -9.04
C ALA A 285 6.27 -31.73 -8.99
N THR A 286 5.13 -31.89 -8.34
CA THR A 286 4.39 -33.16 -8.28
C THR A 286 3.48 -33.31 -9.49
#